data_4b8dacc782e4019c86d6986788770e1f
#
_entry.id   4b8dacc782e4019c86d6986788770e1f
#
_cell.length_a   1.000
_cell.length_b   1.000
_cell.length_c   1.000
_cell.angle_alpha   90.00
_cell.angle_beta   90.00
_cell.angle_gamma   90.00
#
_symmetry.space_group_name_H-M   'P 1'
#
loop_
_entity.id
_entity.type
_entity.pdbx_description
1 polymer ?
#
loop_
_entity_poly.entity_id
_entity_poly.type
_entity_poly.pdbx_seq_one_letter_code
_entity_poly.pdbx_strand_id
1 'polypeptide(L)'
;MKRIFLALAILLALGNTADAKNYITLESPAGNTIVDETGQWILGPYKDLHVNYIGDFGKRYAYASFYDNNEKRYINLNSMVYLPAGYDYKFSYEYAQALTKDGFKLVKSDGTYAINDVVSAYYYCSDNLIYGKKGEFWYLYNISTGSLVINNPITSTWENVNKYYNGSGQVALLKIETADGYIKYVTNDGIEIDEDTATHTINKYNYELMEGDGSGYGNGYNGIRYSREPSTQFIPFSIVDKKGKTLYGIRLLDGDIFINPKYSYIESLGDDFKYFVAADEHKKYGIINLVDKVVIPFKFKSFERLSDRSFVLRTAEKAYIFNAENGMLVDKAYDTIDTSKPIYMIDKFTVATLGNKKYVIDSNDGHIIFILPETIDDITAYYNDLYVVQSGKTYGLINRYGKILVNPEFDKVTIDEPIFNNYMKYLSEHDD
;
A
#
# COMPACT_ATOMS: atom_id res chain seq x y z
N MET A 1 -9.52 -5.56 -42.90
CA MET A 1 -10.03 -4.20 -42.63
C MET A 1 -9.41 -3.76 -41.31
N LYS A 2 -8.40 -2.91 -41.41
CA LYS A 2 -7.69 -2.37 -40.21
C LYS A 2 -8.58 -1.31 -39.57
N ARG A 3 -9.07 -1.54 -38.37
CA ARG A 3 -9.72 -0.50 -37.55
C ARG A 3 -8.63 0.18 -36.75
N ILE A 4 -8.28 1.38 -37.18
CA ILE A 4 -7.49 2.33 -36.43
C ILE A 4 -8.44 2.90 -35.35
N PHE A 5 -8.22 2.55 -34.09
CA PHE A 5 -8.85 3.25 -32.98
C PHE A 5 -8.03 4.49 -32.67
N LEU A 6 -8.55 5.62 -33.07
CA LEU A 6 -8.05 6.94 -32.69
C LEU A 6 -8.47 7.19 -31.22
N ALA A 7 -7.53 7.14 -30.32
CA ALA A 7 -7.78 7.51 -28.92
C ALA A 7 -7.92 9.04 -28.85
N LEU A 8 -9.13 9.50 -28.60
CA LEU A 8 -9.41 10.90 -28.34
C LEU A 8 -9.02 11.22 -26.88
N ALA A 9 -7.86 11.84 -26.70
CA ALA A 9 -7.44 12.35 -25.40
C ALA A 9 -8.30 13.58 -25.04
N ILE A 10 -9.23 13.42 -24.13
CA ILE A 10 -9.91 14.56 -23.49
C ILE A 10 -9.02 15.02 -22.33
N LEU A 11 -8.31 16.12 -22.56
CA LEU A 11 -7.62 16.87 -21.53
C LEU A 11 -8.66 17.53 -20.62
N LEU A 12 -8.86 17.00 -19.43
CA LEU A 12 -9.42 17.74 -18.31
C LEU A 12 -8.29 17.98 -17.31
N ALA A 13 -7.62 19.13 -17.50
CA ALA A 13 -6.71 19.68 -16.51
C ALA A 13 -7.54 20.20 -15.33
N LEU A 14 -7.68 19.39 -14.29
CA LEU A 14 -8.03 19.83 -12.95
C LEU A 14 -6.90 19.41 -12.05
N GLY A 15 -6.18 20.41 -11.53
CA GLY A 15 -5.10 20.21 -10.59
C GLY A 15 -5.60 19.52 -9.32
N ASN A 16 -5.28 18.26 -9.21
CA ASN A 16 -5.22 17.53 -7.95
C ASN A 16 -3.95 16.71 -8.02
N THR A 17 -3.18 16.71 -6.95
CA THR A 17 -2.08 15.78 -6.71
C THR A 17 -2.66 14.38 -6.80
N ALA A 18 -2.61 13.80 -7.99
CA ALA A 18 -3.16 12.47 -8.22
C ALA A 18 -2.27 11.46 -7.50
N ASP A 19 -2.78 10.88 -6.43
CA ASP A 19 -2.27 9.61 -5.94
C ASP A 19 -2.24 8.63 -7.12
N ALA A 20 -1.14 7.88 -7.25
CA ALA A 20 -1.02 6.92 -8.33
C ALA A 20 -2.21 5.94 -8.25
N LYS A 21 -2.99 5.86 -9.32
CA LYS A 21 -4.03 4.86 -9.46
C LYS A 21 -3.40 3.47 -9.36
N ASN A 22 -4.15 2.54 -8.80
CA ASN A 22 -3.73 1.16 -8.83
C ASN A 22 -3.95 0.61 -10.24
N TYR A 23 -2.92 0.03 -10.80
CA TYR A 23 -2.97 -0.61 -12.09
C TYR A 23 -2.90 -2.14 -11.91
N ILE A 24 -3.56 -2.84 -12.80
CA ILE A 24 -3.68 -4.30 -12.76
C ILE A 24 -3.16 -4.83 -14.08
N THR A 25 -2.20 -5.74 -14.02
CA THR A 25 -1.65 -6.40 -15.20
C THR A 25 -2.40 -7.70 -15.48
N LEU A 26 -2.91 -7.80 -16.70
CA LEU A 26 -3.58 -8.98 -17.25
C LEU A 26 -2.64 -9.65 -18.26
N GLU A 27 -2.28 -10.90 -18.02
CA GLU A 27 -1.40 -11.68 -18.90
C GLU A 27 -2.23 -12.55 -19.85
N SER A 28 -1.89 -12.53 -21.15
CA SER A 28 -2.51 -13.36 -22.18
C SER A 28 -1.49 -13.79 -23.24
N PRO A 29 -1.79 -14.77 -24.10
CA PRO A 29 -0.92 -15.15 -25.22
C PRO A 29 -0.64 -14.01 -26.20
N ALA A 30 -1.51 -13.00 -26.26
CA ALA A 30 -1.32 -11.81 -27.11
C ALA A 30 -0.35 -10.80 -26.51
N GLY A 31 0.01 -10.95 -25.23
CA GLY A 31 0.82 -10.03 -24.43
C GLY A 31 0.10 -9.55 -23.19
N ASN A 32 0.75 -8.68 -22.46
CA ASN A 32 0.24 -8.11 -21.22
C ASN A 32 -0.59 -6.86 -21.49
N THR A 33 -1.64 -6.68 -20.72
CA THR A 33 -2.54 -5.51 -20.76
C THR A 33 -2.62 -4.89 -19.37
N ILE A 34 -2.62 -3.58 -19.29
CA ILE A 34 -2.86 -2.83 -18.06
C ILE A 34 -4.30 -2.33 -18.07
N VAL A 35 -5.01 -2.58 -16.97
CA VAL A 35 -6.32 -1.98 -16.67
C VAL A 35 -6.23 -1.20 -15.37
N ASP A 36 -7.16 -0.24 -15.17
CA ASP A 36 -7.32 0.43 -13.89
C ASP A 36 -8.26 -0.36 -12.95
N GLU A 37 -8.46 0.14 -11.75
CA GLU A 37 -9.33 -0.44 -10.73
C GLU A 37 -10.82 -0.52 -11.13
N THR A 38 -11.22 0.15 -12.21
CA THR A 38 -12.58 0.05 -12.77
C THR A 38 -12.69 -1.02 -13.85
N GLY A 39 -11.56 -1.65 -14.22
CA GLY A 39 -11.44 -2.59 -15.33
C GLY A 39 -11.30 -1.91 -16.70
N GLN A 40 -11.10 -0.58 -16.73
CA GLN A 40 -10.87 0.15 -17.97
C GLN A 40 -9.47 -0.17 -18.53
N TRP A 41 -9.40 -0.47 -19.80
CA TRP A 41 -8.13 -0.72 -20.50
C TRP A 41 -7.35 0.58 -20.64
N ILE A 42 -6.11 0.55 -20.14
CA ILE A 42 -5.19 1.69 -20.13
C ILE A 42 -4.11 1.50 -21.21
N LEU A 43 -3.51 0.31 -21.30
CA LEU A 43 -2.38 0.05 -22.19
C LEU A 43 -2.32 -1.44 -22.57
N GLY A 44 -1.89 -1.74 -23.80
CA GLY A 44 -1.67 -3.11 -24.28
C GLY A 44 -2.70 -3.60 -25.28
N PRO A 45 -2.66 -4.90 -25.67
CA PRO A 45 -1.65 -5.86 -25.24
C PRO A 45 -0.28 -5.61 -25.88
N TYR A 46 0.78 -5.70 -25.10
CA TYR A 46 2.16 -5.61 -25.54
C TYR A 46 3.01 -6.73 -24.95
N LYS A 47 4.00 -7.20 -25.69
CA LYS A 47 5.02 -8.10 -25.13
C LYS A 47 5.88 -7.33 -24.14
N ASP A 48 6.30 -8.04 -23.09
CA ASP A 48 7.18 -7.50 -22.05
C ASP A 48 6.70 -6.17 -21.46
N LEU A 49 5.36 -6.02 -21.33
CA LEU A 49 4.77 -4.90 -20.63
C LEU A 49 4.90 -5.11 -19.12
N HIS A 50 5.62 -4.18 -18.46
CA HIS A 50 5.85 -4.19 -17.03
C HIS A 50 5.47 -2.85 -16.41
N VAL A 51 4.88 -2.86 -15.21
CA VAL A 51 4.61 -1.68 -14.40
C VAL A 51 5.64 -1.58 -13.29
N ASN A 52 6.22 -0.39 -13.12
CA ASN A 52 7.11 -0.05 -12.03
C ASN A 52 6.47 1.05 -11.20
N TYR A 53 6.30 0.81 -9.91
CA TYR A 53 5.85 1.81 -8.96
C TYR A 53 7.02 2.37 -8.19
N ILE A 54 7.01 3.69 -8.00
CA ILE A 54 8.02 4.39 -7.24
C ILE A 54 7.32 5.40 -6.35
N GLY A 55 7.67 5.42 -5.09
CA GLY A 55 7.11 6.39 -4.16
C GLY A 55 7.19 5.94 -2.72
N ASP A 56 6.85 6.83 -1.84
CA ASP A 56 6.70 6.66 -0.39
C ASP A 56 5.30 7.12 0.02
N PHE A 57 4.99 7.07 1.29
CA PHE A 57 3.65 7.22 1.88
C PHE A 57 2.82 8.44 1.45
N GLY A 58 3.32 9.33 0.59
CA GLY A 58 2.60 10.55 0.19
C GLY A 58 2.44 10.78 -1.31
N LYS A 59 3.34 10.28 -2.15
CA LYS A 59 3.24 10.43 -3.61
C LYS A 59 3.75 9.18 -4.30
N ARG A 60 2.93 8.60 -5.16
CA ARG A 60 3.28 7.43 -5.96
C ARG A 60 3.31 7.75 -7.44
N TYR A 61 4.32 7.24 -8.11
CA TYR A 61 4.44 7.32 -9.57
C TYR A 61 4.43 5.91 -10.15
N ALA A 62 3.66 5.73 -11.21
CA ALA A 62 3.60 4.48 -11.94
C ALA A 62 4.12 4.69 -13.36
N TYR A 63 5.10 3.88 -13.75
CA TYR A 63 5.68 3.90 -15.09
C TYR A 63 5.51 2.51 -15.72
N ALA A 64 5.13 2.47 -16.99
CA ALA A 64 5.15 1.23 -17.74
C ALA A 64 6.27 1.23 -18.77
N SER A 65 6.88 0.07 -18.97
CA SER A 65 7.81 -0.20 -20.06
C SER A 65 7.28 -1.34 -20.91
N PHE A 66 7.43 -1.26 -22.24
CA PHE A 66 6.94 -2.24 -23.20
C PHE A 66 7.67 -2.09 -24.53
N TYR A 67 7.52 -3.12 -25.39
CA TYR A 67 8.03 -3.05 -26.76
C TYR A 67 6.88 -2.73 -27.73
N ASP A 68 7.10 -1.68 -28.53
CA ASP A 68 6.25 -1.29 -29.65
C ASP A 68 7.10 -1.24 -30.92
N ASN A 69 6.76 -2.07 -31.91
CA ASN A 69 7.53 -2.22 -33.15
C ASN A 69 9.04 -2.49 -32.93
N ASN A 70 9.37 -3.31 -31.94
CA ASN A 70 10.75 -3.64 -31.50
C ASN A 70 11.52 -2.47 -30.86
N GLU A 71 10.90 -1.34 -30.63
CA GLU A 71 11.45 -0.27 -29.82
C GLU A 71 10.93 -0.32 -28.40
N LYS A 72 11.82 -0.23 -27.43
CA LYS A 72 11.44 -0.14 -26.04
C LYS A 72 10.87 1.25 -25.73
N ARG A 73 9.68 1.29 -25.22
CA ARG A 73 8.94 2.50 -24.89
C ARG A 73 8.68 2.56 -23.40
N TYR A 74 8.54 3.79 -22.93
CA TYR A 74 8.22 4.06 -21.53
C TYR A 74 7.13 5.12 -21.45
N ILE A 75 6.19 4.94 -20.54
CA ILE A 75 5.08 5.86 -20.31
C ILE A 75 4.89 6.07 -18.81
N ASN A 76 4.66 7.32 -18.42
CA ASN A 76 4.17 7.62 -17.09
C ASN A 76 2.66 7.38 -17.07
N LEU A 77 2.21 6.41 -16.28
CA LEU A 77 0.79 6.03 -16.22
C LEU A 77 -0.08 7.06 -15.48
N ASN A 78 0.51 7.85 -14.57
CA ASN A 78 -0.22 8.88 -13.85
C ASN A 78 -0.62 10.04 -14.78
N SER A 79 0.30 10.47 -15.65
CA SER A 79 0.08 11.56 -16.61
C SER A 79 -0.32 11.08 -18.00
N MET A 80 -0.19 9.78 -18.28
CA MET A 80 -0.36 9.18 -19.61
C MET A 80 0.58 9.76 -20.67
N VAL A 81 1.77 10.19 -20.25
CA VAL A 81 2.77 10.81 -21.12
C VAL A 81 3.91 9.84 -21.42
N TYR A 82 4.23 9.69 -22.69
CA TYR A 82 5.42 8.94 -23.15
C TYR A 82 6.70 9.69 -22.78
N LEU A 83 7.63 8.95 -22.20
CA LEU A 83 8.97 9.48 -21.99
C LEU A 83 9.76 9.56 -23.31
N PRO A 84 10.77 10.43 -23.42
CA PRO A 84 11.59 10.56 -24.62
C PRO A 84 12.13 9.20 -25.11
N ALA A 85 12.04 8.94 -26.40
CA ALA A 85 12.48 7.69 -27.00
C ALA A 85 14.01 7.58 -27.10
N GLY A 86 14.52 6.35 -27.25
CA GLY A 86 15.94 6.08 -27.46
C GLY A 86 16.78 5.98 -26.19
N TYR A 87 16.15 5.91 -25.03
CA TYR A 87 16.82 5.72 -23.74
C TYR A 87 16.26 4.52 -23.01
N ASP A 88 17.09 3.85 -22.21
CA ASP A 88 16.65 3.07 -21.05
C ASP A 88 16.48 4.01 -19.85
N TYR A 89 15.61 3.62 -18.91
CA TYR A 89 15.28 4.47 -17.78
C TYR A 89 15.53 3.79 -16.45
N LYS A 90 16.09 4.57 -15.49
CA LYS A 90 16.03 4.27 -14.06
C LYS A 90 15.11 5.28 -13.42
N PHE A 91 14.11 4.78 -12.68
CA PHE A 91 13.11 5.63 -12.06
C PHE A 91 13.51 6.00 -10.64
N SER A 92 13.21 7.23 -10.23
CA SER A 92 13.26 7.73 -8.87
C SER A 92 12.01 8.57 -8.59
N TYR A 93 11.80 9.01 -7.35
CA TYR A 93 10.53 9.60 -6.88
C TYR A 93 9.85 10.56 -7.86
N GLU A 94 10.50 11.64 -8.25
CA GLU A 94 9.89 12.68 -9.08
C GLU A 94 10.40 12.67 -10.52
N TYR A 95 11.51 11.95 -10.76
CA TYR A 95 12.22 12.00 -12.03
C TYR A 95 12.56 10.60 -12.55
N ALA A 96 12.59 10.50 -13.87
CA ALA A 96 13.14 9.38 -14.59
C ALA A 96 14.54 9.74 -15.13
N GLN A 97 15.53 8.89 -14.87
CA GLN A 97 16.89 9.05 -15.40
C GLN A 97 16.95 8.39 -16.77
N ALA A 98 16.99 9.17 -17.85
CA ALA A 98 17.22 8.71 -19.21
C ALA A 98 18.70 8.36 -19.37
N LEU A 99 19.03 7.08 -19.38
CA LEU A 99 20.40 6.57 -19.30
C LEU A 99 21.17 6.80 -20.59
N THR A 100 22.42 7.23 -20.48
CA THR A 100 23.38 7.37 -21.56
C THR A 100 24.68 6.63 -21.19
N LYS A 101 25.61 6.51 -22.11
CA LYS A 101 26.93 5.89 -21.82
C LYS A 101 27.78 6.66 -20.81
N ASP A 102 27.56 7.98 -20.69
CA ASP A 102 28.40 8.88 -19.90
C ASP A 102 27.67 9.43 -18.65
N GLY A 103 26.42 8.94 -18.38
CA GLY A 103 25.60 9.40 -17.28
C GLY A 103 24.12 9.30 -17.61
N PHE A 104 23.33 10.32 -17.24
CA PHE A 104 21.90 10.36 -17.53
C PHE A 104 21.39 11.80 -17.73
N LYS A 105 20.25 11.94 -18.40
CA LYS A 105 19.43 13.14 -18.38
C LYS A 105 18.29 12.96 -17.40
N LEU A 106 17.80 14.02 -16.81
CA LEU A 106 16.73 13.94 -15.84
C LEU A 106 15.40 14.38 -16.46
N VAL A 107 14.41 13.49 -16.47
CA VAL A 107 13.11 13.67 -17.13
C VAL A 107 12.00 13.76 -16.08
N LYS A 108 11.12 14.75 -16.21
CA LYS A 108 9.94 14.94 -15.34
C LYS A 108 8.80 14.01 -15.73
N SER A 109 7.80 13.93 -14.87
CA SER A 109 6.57 13.15 -15.08
C SER A 109 5.77 13.57 -16.33
N ASP A 110 5.94 14.80 -16.79
CA ASP A 110 5.32 15.33 -18.02
C ASP A 110 6.14 15.05 -19.29
N GLY A 111 7.21 14.26 -19.20
CA GLY A 111 8.08 13.89 -20.32
C GLY A 111 9.10 14.96 -20.72
N THR A 112 9.08 16.13 -20.11
CA THR A 112 10.07 17.18 -20.35
C THR A 112 11.29 17.01 -19.45
N TYR A 113 12.41 17.65 -19.82
CA TYR A 113 13.65 17.50 -19.07
C TYR A 113 13.70 18.48 -17.87
N ALA A 114 14.00 17.98 -16.68
CA ALA A 114 14.44 18.76 -15.52
C ALA A 114 15.93 19.13 -15.64
N ILE A 115 16.74 18.22 -16.24
CA ILE A 115 18.11 18.47 -16.66
C ILE A 115 18.29 17.87 -18.07
N ASN A 116 18.48 18.71 -19.08
CA ASN A 116 18.68 18.25 -20.45
C ASN A 116 20.14 17.89 -20.78
N ASP A 117 21.07 18.30 -19.95
CA ASP A 117 22.48 17.91 -20.04
C ASP A 117 22.66 16.45 -19.52
N VAL A 118 23.75 15.80 -19.93
CA VAL A 118 24.18 14.52 -19.36
C VAL A 118 24.93 14.81 -18.05
N VAL A 119 24.43 14.26 -16.95
CA VAL A 119 25.01 14.40 -15.62
C VAL A 119 25.30 13.04 -15.00
N SER A 120 26.26 12.98 -14.09
CA SER A 120 26.61 11.74 -13.37
C SER A 120 25.90 11.59 -12.02
N ALA A 121 25.43 12.72 -11.45
CA ALA A 121 24.64 12.80 -10.23
C ALA A 121 23.76 14.05 -10.24
N TYR A 122 22.75 14.07 -9.36
CA TYR A 122 21.97 15.28 -9.12
C TYR A 122 21.69 15.44 -7.64
N TYR A 123 21.42 16.68 -7.22
CA TYR A 123 21.04 17.04 -5.87
C TYR A 123 19.93 18.08 -5.89
N TYR A 124 18.86 17.83 -5.16
CA TYR A 124 17.70 18.70 -5.08
C TYR A 124 18.04 20.00 -4.34
N CYS A 125 17.71 21.14 -4.92
CA CYS A 125 17.98 22.43 -4.33
C CYS A 125 16.72 23.07 -3.74
N SER A 126 15.68 23.21 -4.59
CA SER A 126 14.40 23.79 -4.23
C SER A 126 13.32 23.31 -5.21
N ASP A 127 12.09 23.77 -5.06
CA ASP A 127 10.97 23.40 -5.94
C ASP A 127 11.23 23.72 -7.42
N ASN A 128 12.05 24.75 -7.69
CA ASN A 128 12.34 25.20 -9.05
C ASN A 128 13.77 24.94 -9.51
N LEU A 129 14.68 24.55 -8.60
CA LEU A 129 16.12 24.47 -8.89
C LEU A 129 16.71 23.13 -8.46
N ILE A 130 17.62 22.61 -9.29
CA ILE A 130 18.30 21.34 -9.08
C ILE A 130 19.77 21.43 -9.50
N TYR A 131 20.67 20.78 -8.76
CA TYR A 131 22.07 20.66 -9.14
C TYR A 131 22.29 19.38 -9.94
N GLY A 132 23.06 19.49 -11.05
CA GLY A 132 23.56 18.35 -11.82
C GLY A 132 25.09 18.34 -11.85
N LYS A 133 25.70 17.16 -11.62
CA LYS A 133 27.15 16.99 -11.64
C LYS A 133 27.64 16.62 -13.03
N LYS A 134 28.57 17.40 -13.58
CA LYS A 134 29.28 17.14 -14.86
C LYS A 134 30.78 17.11 -14.60
N GLY A 135 31.42 15.96 -14.76
CA GLY A 135 32.81 15.76 -14.33
C GLY A 135 32.95 15.97 -12.81
N GLU A 136 33.89 16.85 -12.43
CA GLU A 136 34.16 17.18 -11.02
C GLU A 136 33.26 18.29 -10.46
N PHE A 137 32.52 19.01 -11.31
CA PHE A 137 31.80 20.22 -10.94
C PHE A 137 30.30 20.04 -10.93
N TRP A 138 29.62 20.85 -10.11
CA TRP A 138 28.19 20.99 -10.06
C TRP A 138 27.72 22.22 -10.84
N TYR A 139 26.53 22.09 -11.41
CA TYR A 139 25.87 23.17 -12.17
C TYR A 139 24.43 23.28 -11.71
N LEU A 140 23.91 24.51 -11.66
CA LEU A 140 22.54 24.78 -11.26
C LEU A 140 21.63 24.85 -12.50
N TYR A 141 20.51 24.08 -12.45
CA TYR A 141 19.51 24.03 -13.50
C TYR A 141 18.17 24.51 -13.00
N ASN A 142 17.39 25.15 -13.86
CA ASN A 142 15.98 25.42 -13.63
C ASN A 142 15.15 24.19 -14.04
N ILE A 143 14.40 23.63 -13.10
CA ILE A 143 13.60 22.40 -13.29
C ILE A 143 12.53 22.57 -14.38
N SER A 144 11.93 23.76 -14.49
CA SER A 144 10.86 24.02 -15.46
C SER A 144 11.36 23.98 -16.90
N THR A 145 12.55 24.52 -17.15
CA THR A 145 13.13 24.65 -18.49
C THR A 145 14.16 23.57 -18.83
N GLY A 146 14.70 22.88 -17.83
CA GLY A 146 15.82 21.94 -17.96
C GLY A 146 17.15 22.60 -18.34
N SER A 147 17.23 23.92 -18.26
CA SER A 147 18.38 24.71 -18.72
C SER A 147 19.27 25.17 -17.56
N LEU A 148 20.54 25.43 -17.85
CA LEU A 148 21.47 26.06 -16.91
C LEU A 148 20.94 27.42 -16.47
N VAL A 149 21.02 27.67 -15.15
CA VAL A 149 20.73 28.97 -14.53
C VAL A 149 21.95 29.86 -14.59
N ILE A 150 23.12 29.31 -14.21
CA ILE A 150 24.42 29.99 -14.30
C ILE A 150 25.43 29.09 -15.03
N ASN A 151 26.27 29.67 -15.84
CA ASN A 151 27.27 28.93 -16.61
C ASN A 151 28.55 28.63 -15.80
N ASN A 152 28.72 29.24 -14.65
CA ASN A 152 29.87 29.04 -13.78
C ASN A 152 29.69 27.77 -12.95
N PRO A 153 30.69 26.88 -12.94
CA PRO A 153 30.63 25.67 -12.12
C PRO A 153 30.84 25.99 -10.63
N ILE A 154 30.41 25.06 -9.78
CA ILE A 154 30.66 25.05 -8.34
C ILE A 154 31.33 23.74 -7.91
N THR A 155 32.23 23.80 -6.93
CA THR A 155 32.97 22.63 -6.47
C THR A 155 32.15 21.76 -5.50
N SER A 156 31.32 22.39 -4.67
CA SER A 156 30.50 21.73 -3.66
C SER A 156 29.16 22.46 -3.52
N THR A 157 28.08 21.67 -3.44
CA THR A 157 26.73 22.19 -3.16
C THR A 157 26.51 22.50 -1.67
N TRP A 158 27.40 22.06 -0.78
CA TRP A 158 27.30 22.23 0.66
C TRP A 158 28.18 23.36 1.17
N GLU A 159 29.40 23.46 0.66
CA GLU A 159 30.39 24.43 1.12
C GLU A 159 30.27 25.78 0.38
N ASN A 160 29.88 25.71 -0.90
CA ASN A 160 29.86 26.86 -1.78
C ASN A 160 28.47 27.45 -2.04
N VAL A 161 27.41 26.92 -1.39
CA VAL A 161 26.05 27.40 -1.58
C VAL A 161 25.37 27.66 -0.24
N ASN A 162 24.96 28.90 -0.02
CA ASN A 162 24.12 29.28 1.12
C ASN A 162 22.65 29.46 0.65
N LYS A 163 21.72 28.90 1.37
CA LYS A 163 20.29 29.02 1.12
C LYS A 163 19.67 30.00 2.11
N TYR A 164 18.90 30.94 1.61
CA TYR A 164 18.09 31.85 2.41
C TYR A 164 16.62 31.53 2.22
N TYR A 165 15.91 31.41 3.31
CA TYR A 165 14.52 30.96 3.32
C TYR A 165 13.58 32.12 3.59
N ASN A 166 12.42 32.15 2.96
CA ASN A 166 11.34 33.08 3.28
C ASN A 166 10.60 32.67 4.59
N GLY A 167 9.68 33.50 5.05
CA GLY A 167 8.89 33.23 6.26
C GLY A 167 8.03 31.96 6.20
N SER A 168 7.81 31.36 5.02
CA SER A 168 7.12 30.07 4.83
C SER A 168 8.06 28.86 4.77
N GLY A 169 9.37 29.08 4.98
CA GLY A 169 10.37 28.00 4.97
C GLY A 169 10.79 27.52 3.57
N GLN A 170 10.41 28.24 2.52
CA GLN A 170 10.85 27.93 1.16
C GLN A 170 12.14 28.68 0.84
N VAL A 171 13.00 28.06 0.02
CA VAL A 171 14.21 28.74 -0.48
C VAL A 171 13.80 29.94 -1.32
N ALA A 172 14.23 31.12 -0.92
CA ALA A 172 13.93 32.36 -1.60
C ALA A 172 15.11 32.86 -2.43
N LEU A 173 16.34 32.65 -1.95
CA LEU A 173 17.57 33.12 -2.55
C LEU A 173 18.70 32.13 -2.28
N LEU A 174 19.59 31.98 -3.27
CA LEU A 174 20.86 31.26 -3.16
C LEU A 174 22.01 32.28 -3.27
N LYS A 175 23.01 32.17 -2.39
CA LYS A 175 24.32 32.76 -2.55
C LYS A 175 25.28 31.65 -2.93
N ILE A 176 25.89 31.75 -4.10
CA ILE A 176 26.73 30.70 -4.71
C ILE A 176 28.14 31.24 -4.91
N GLU A 177 29.12 30.55 -4.32
CA GLU A 177 30.52 30.77 -4.65
C GLU A 177 30.94 29.82 -5.78
N THR A 178 31.34 30.37 -6.91
CA THR A 178 31.69 29.58 -8.07
C THR A 178 33.16 29.11 -7.98
N ALA A 179 33.52 28.09 -8.76
CA ALA A 179 34.87 27.49 -8.73
C ALA A 179 35.99 28.47 -9.11
N ASP A 180 35.66 29.55 -9.80
CA ASP A 180 36.57 30.66 -10.16
C ASP A 180 36.54 31.80 -9.12
N GLY A 181 35.86 31.62 -7.99
CA GLY A 181 35.85 32.51 -6.83
C GLY A 181 34.87 33.69 -6.94
N TYR A 182 33.97 33.70 -7.93
CA TYR A 182 32.93 34.72 -8.01
C TYR A 182 31.73 34.37 -7.12
N ILE A 183 31.10 35.39 -6.58
CA ILE A 183 29.84 35.25 -5.85
C ILE A 183 28.69 35.55 -6.82
N LYS A 184 27.72 34.63 -6.86
CA LYS A 184 26.48 34.77 -7.64
C LYS A 184 25.28 34.69 -6.68
N TYR A 185 24.26 35.49 -6.96
CA TYR A 185 22.99 35.47 -6.23
C TYR A 185 21.87 35.05 -7.18
N VAL A 186 21.10 34.03 -6.80
CA VAL A 186 20.07 33.46 -7.66
C VAL A 186 18.78 33.31 -6.87
N THR A 187 17.69 33.87 -7.38
CA THR A 187 16.33 33.66 -6.80
C THR A 187 15.85 32.24 -7.00
N ASN A 188 14.82 31.84 -6.26
CA ASN A 188 14.18 30.52 -6.43
C ASN A 188 13.64 30.26 -7.87
N ASP A 189 13.34 31.32 -8.61
CA ASP A 189 12.89 31.20 -10.01
C ASP A 189 14.07 31.06 -11.01
N GLY A 190 15.30 31.03 -10.51
CA GLY A 190 16.50 30.89 -11.34
C GLY A 190 16.95 32.20 -12.02
N ILE A 191 16.63 33.35 -11.42
CA ILE A 191 17.05 34.65 -11.93
C ILE A 191 18.31 35.10 -11.15
N GLU A 192 19.40 35.35 -11.87
CA GLU A 192 20.60 35.96 -11.28
C GLU A 192 20.32 37.44 -10.98
N ILE A 193 20.64 37.88 -9.75
CA ILE A 193 20.47 39.26 -9.30
C ILE A 193 21.79 39.82 -8.78
N ASP A 194 21.89 41.15 -8.75
CA ASP A 194 23.05 41.86 -8.20
C ASP A 194 23.12 41.75 -6.66
N GLU A 195 24.29 42.06 -6.10
CA GLU A 195 24.58 41.99 -4.67
C GLU A 195 23.74 42.95 -3.83
N ASP A 196 23.44 44.13 -4.34
CA ASP A 196 22.65 45.13 -3.60
C ASP A 196 21.19 44.65 -3.44
N THR A 197 20.60 44.14 -4.55
CA THR A 197 19.26 43.52 -4.55
C THR A 197 19.22 42.29 -3.65
N ALA A 198 20.25 41.44 -3.69
CA ALA A 198 20.37 40.26 -2.86
C ALA A 198 20.48 40.63 -1.39
N THR A 199 21.29 41.60 -1.03
CA THR A 199 21.45 42.07 0.35
C THR A 199 20.14 42.61 0.92
N HIS A 200 19.40 43.40 0.14
CA HIS A 200 18.07 43.86 0.54
C HIS A 200 17.11 42.71 0.78
N THR A 201 17.12 41.74 -0.07
CA THR A 201 16.27 40.51 0.03
C THR A 201 16.64 39.70 1.25
N ILE A 202 17.93 39.45 1.52
CA ILE A 202 18.42 38.72 2.68
C ILE A 202 18.01 39.44 3.97
N ASN A 203 18.18 40.77 4.05
CA ASN A 203 17.80 41.55 5.23
C ASN A 203 16.29 41.47 5.49
N LYS A 204 15.47 41.54 4.45
CA LYS A 204 14.03 41.37 4.57
C LYS A 204 13.67 39.98 5.18
N TYR A 205 14.24 38.90 4.68
CA TYR A 205 13.94 37.54 5.19
C TYR A 205 14.51 37.29 6.59
N ASN A 206 15.69 37.85 6.91
CA ASN A 206 16.19 37.76 8.27
C ASN A 206 15.30 38.51 9.28
N TYR A 207 14.68 39.59 8.83
CA TYR A 207 13.72 40.34 9.66
C TYR A 207 12.41 39.57 9.86
N GLU A 208 11.87 38.94 8.81
CA GLU A 208 10.68 38.08 8.88
C GLU A 208 10.88 36.86 9.80
N LEU A 209 12.08 36.28 9.85
CA LEU A 209 12.43 35.19 10.75
C LEU A 209 12.55 35.63 12.24
N MET A 210 12.88 36.91 12.48
CA MET A 210 12.98 37.48 13.83
C MET A 210 11.62 37.92 14.40
N GLU A 211 10.68 38.30 13.56
CA GLU A 211 9.30 38.64 13.97
C GLU A 211 8.36 37.45 14.10
N GLY A 212 8.72 36.31 13.57
CA GLY A 212 8.01 35.05 13.78
C GLY A 212 8.12 34.62 15.24
N ASP A 213 6.98 34.72 15.94
CA ASP A 213 6.71 34.19 17.27
C ASP A 213 7.67 33.05 17.69
N GLY A 214 8.34 33.26 18.82
CA GLY A 214 9.38 32.39 19.39
C GLY A 214 8.90 31.00 19.84
N SER A 215 8.02 30.35 19.10
CA SER A 215 7.68 28.93 19.27
C SER A 215 8.79 28.06 18.66
N GLY A 216 9.89 27.95 19.44
CA GLY A 216 10.97 27.02 19.12
C GLY A 216 10.41 25.61 18.91
N TYR A 217 10.73 25.04 17.75
CA TYR A 217 10.63 23.61 17.54
C TYR A 217 11.58 22.89 18.51
N GLY A 218 11.13 22.75 19.76
CA GLY A 218 11.69 21.82 20.69
C GLY A 218 11.34 20.42 20.22
N ASN A 219 12.34 19.61 19.88
CA ASN A 219 12.25 18.17 19.72
C ASN A 219 11.77 17.55 21.04
N GLY A 220 10.48 17.65 21.33
CA GLY A 220 9.80 16.94 22.38
C GLY A 220 9.18 15.67 21.83
N TYR A 221 9.95 14.61 21.64
CA TYR A 221 9.41 13.26 21.67
C TYR A 221 8.88 13.02 23.10
N ASN A 222 7.69 13.51 23.37
CA ASN A 222 6.90 13.01 24.48
C ASN A 222 6.45 11.59 24.10
N GLY A 223 7.29 10.62 24.45
CA GLY A 223 6.89 9.24 24.47
C GLY A 223 5.62 9.10 25.30
N ILE A 224 4.50 8.86 24.63
CA ILE A 224 3.28 8.39 25.27
C ILE A 224 3.67 7.08 25.94
N ARG A 225 3.95 7.15 27.24
CA ARG A 225 3.97 5.95 28.07
C ARG A 225 2.52 5.46 28.12
N TYR A 226 2.22 4.46 27.29
CA TYR A 226 1.12 3.59 27.57
C TYR A 226 1.42 2.95 28.92
N SER A 227 0.83 3.47 29.99
CA SER A 227 0.66 2.71 31.19
C SER A 227 -0.22 1.51 30.80
N ARG A 228 0.41 0.37 30.58
CA ARG A 228 -0.31 -0.90 30.59
C ARG A 228 -0.92 -0.98 31.98
N GLU A 229 -2.23 -0.75 32.08
CA GLU A 229 -2.98 -1.26 33.20
C GLU A 229 -2.68 -2.77 33.27
N PRO A 230 -2.52 -3.35 34.45
CA PRO A 230 -2.32 -4.78 34.56
C PRO A 230 -3.51 -5.45 33.88
N SER A 231 -3.28 -5.97 32.69
CA SER A 231 -4.28 -6.75 31.98
C SER A 231 -4.63 -7.90 32.90
N THR A 232 -5.88 -8.01 33.28
CA THR A 232 -6.42 -9.15 34.02
C THR A 232 -6.25 -10.36 33.10
N GLN A 233 -5.09 -11.02 33.17
CA GLN A 233 -4.78 -12.13 32.28
C GLN A 233 -5.53 -13.36 32.77
N PHE A 234 -6.54 -13.75 32.03
CA PHE A 234 -7.21 -15.02 32.19
C PHE A 234 -6.37 -16.13 31.54
N ILE A 235 -6.02 -17.14 32.33
CA ILE A 235 -5.13 -18.22 31.89
C ILE A 235 -5.92 -19.54 31.90
N PRO A 236 -5.96 -20.29 30.80
CA PRO A 236 -6.41 -21.66 30.82
C PRO A 236 -5.49 -22.49 31.74
N PHE A 237 -6.10 -23.33 32.58
CA PHE A 237 -5.37 -24.27 33.38
C PHE A 237 -6.06 -25.65 33.36
N SER A 238 -5.34 -26.69 33.72
CA SER A 238 -5.88 -28.04 33.71
C SER A 238 -5.60 -28.78 35.02
N ILE A 239 -6.49 -29.74 35.32
CA ILE A 239 -6.29 -30.74 36.35
C ILE A 239 -6.48 -32.12 35.75
N VAL A 240 -5.93 -33.14 36.39
CA VAL A 240 -6.23 -34.54 36.08
C VAL A 240 -7.19 -35.06 37.13
N ASP A 241 -8.36 -35.57 36.71
CA ASP A 241 -9.37 -36.11 37.60
C ASP A 241 -8.96 -37.52 38.12
N LYS A 242 -9.77 -38.07 39.04
CA LYS A 242 -9.52 -39.39 39.62
C LYS A 242 -9.55 -40.56 38.61
N LYS A 243 -10.08 -40.31 37.40
CA LYS A 243 -10.14 -41.28 36.30
C LYS A 243 -9.01 -41.08 35.28
N GLY A 244 -8.05 -40.19 35.56
CA GLY A 244 -6.95 -39.87 34.64
C GLY A 244 -7.32 -38.98 33.47
N LYS A 245 -8.51 -38.35 33.49
CA LYS A 245 -8.96 -37.44 32.41
C LYS A 245 -8.51 -36.02 32.72
N THR A 246 -7.87 -35.37 31.74
CA THR A 246 -7.51 -33.95 31.84
C THR A 246 -8.77 -33.10 31.63
N LEU A 247 -9.00 -32.18 32.57
CA LEU A 247 -10.10 -31.21 32.55
C LEU A 247 -9.54 -29.81 32.62
N TYR A 248 -10.10 -28.90 31.83
CA TYR A 248 -9.66 -27.52 31.68
C TYR A 248 -10.64 -26.52 32.28
N GLY A 249 -10.12 -25.47 32.86
CA GLY A 249 -10.82 -24.30 33.40
C GLY A 249 -10.07 -23.01 33.13
N ILE A 250 -10.56 -21.90 33.65
CA ILE A 250 -9.95 -20.59 33.54
C ILE A 250 -9.65 -20.02 34.94
N ARG A 251 -8.46 -19.48 35.14
CA ARG A 251 -8.08 -18.75 36.35
C ARG A 251 -7.43 -17.42 36.01
N LEU A 252 -7.36 -16.53 36.96
CA LEU A 252 -6.51 -15.35 36.90
C LEU A 252 -5.05 -15.70 37.08
N LEU A 253 -4.16 -14.80 36.69
CA LEU A 253 -2.73 -14.95 36.90
C LEU A 253 -2.35 -15.06 38.40
N ASP A 254 -3.11 -14.40 39.29
CA ASP A 254 -2.97 -14.47 40.75
C ASP A 254 -3.48 -15.78 41.37
N GLY A 255 -4.15 -16.63 40.60
CA GLY A 255 -4.60 -17.95 40.99
C GLY A 255 -6.10 -18.11 41.26
N ASP A 256 -6.88 -17.03 41.29
CA ASP A 256 -8.32 -17.09 41.46
C ASP A 256 -8.98 -17.83 40.29
N ILE A 257 -9.83 -18.83 40.63
CA ILE A 257 -10.53 -19.67 39.65
C ILE A 257 -11.82 -18.99 39.21
N PHE A 258 -11.97 -18.70 37.92
CA PHE A 258 -13.16 -18.14 37.31
C PHE A 258 -14.07 -19.23 36.75
N ILE A 259 -13.48 -20.19 36.03
CA ILE A 259 -14.22 -21.32 35.48
C ILE A 259 -13.59 -22.59 36.01
N ASN A 260 -14.36 -23.37 36.80
CA ASN A 260 -13.88 -24.60 37.33
C ASN A 260 -13.51 -25.62 36.24
N PRO A 261 -12.45 -26.45 36.45
CA PRO A 261 -12.01 -27.42 35.47
C PRO A 261 -13.06 -28.53 35.29
N LYS A 262 -13.78 -28.49 34.20
CA LYS A 262 -14.81 -29.48 33.82
C LYS A 262 -14.88 -29.74 32.32
N TYR A 263 -14.23 -28.91 31.52
CA TYR A 263 -14.26 -29.02 30.07
C TYR A 263 -13.12 -29.90 29.57
N SER A 264 -13.33 -30.63 28.47
CA SER A 264 -12.28 -31.39 27.80
C SER A 264 -11.37 -30.50 26.95
N TYR A 265 -11.77 -29.26 26.70
CA TYR A 265 -11.04 -28.22 26.01
C TYR A 265 -11.63 -26.85 26.40
N ILE A 266 -10.80 -25.82 26.48
CA ILE A 266 -11.22 -24.43 26.62
C ILE A 266 -10.16 -23.48 26.03
N GLU A 267 -10.61 -22.46 25.30
CA GLU A 267 -9.77 -21.45 24.69
C GLU A 267 -10.53 -20.12 24.60
N SER A 268 -9.84 -18.99 24.79
CA SER A 268 -10.42 -17.66 24.65
C SER A 268 -10.72 -17.32 23.19
N LEU A 269 -11.85 -16.69 22.95
CA LEU A 269 -12.25 -16.14 21.66
C LEU A 269 -12.01 -14.63 21.66
N GLY A 270 -10.83 -14.22 21.18
CA GLY A 270 -10.40 -12.82 21.19
C GLY A 270 -9.67 -12.38 22.45
N ASP A 271 -9.15 -11.17 22.43
CA ASP A 271 -8.27 -10.62 23.48
C ASP A 271 -9.05 -10.03 24.67
N ASP A 272 -10.36 -9.83 24.52
CA ASP A 272 -11.22 -9.25 25.56
C ASP A 272 -11.77 -10.27 26.56
N PHE A 273 -11.50 -11.55 26.37
CA PHE A 273 -11.89 -12.66 27.24
C PHE A 273 -13.38 -12.73 27.59
N LYS A 274 -14.27 -12.17 26.77
CA LYS A 274 -15.71 -12.22 27.01
C LYS A 274 -16.29 -13.60 26.77
N TYR A 275 -15.75 -14.31 25.78
CA TYR A 275 -16.24 -15.62 25.36
C TYR A 275 -15.11 -16.62 25.23
N PHE A 276 -15.46 -17.89 25.47
CA PHE A 276 -14.54 -19.01 25.33
C PHE A 276 -15.22 -20.11 24.52
N VAL A 277 -14.47 -20.69 23.59
CA VAL A 277 -14.88 -22.00 23.06
C VAL A 277 -14.50 -23.06 24.09
N ALA A 278 -15.44 -23.93 24.39
CA ALA A 278 -15.22 -25.05 25.30
C ALA A 278 -15.73 -26.33 24.67
N ALA A 279 -15.17 -27.49 25.06
CA ALA A 279 -15.69 -28.79 24.69
C ALA A 279 -16.16 -29.57 25.92
N ASP A 280 -17.32 -30.22 25.81
CA ASP A 280 -17.88 -31.08 26.84
C ASP A 280 -17.14 -32.42 26.93
N GLU A 281 -17.63 -33.32 27.76
CA GLU A 281 -17.08 -34.68 27.93
C GLU A 281 -17.21 -35.55 26.67
N HIS A 282 -18.15 -35.23 25.78
CA HIS A 282 -18.36 -35.90 24.51
C HIS A 282 -17.57 -35.26 23.35
N LYS A 283 -16.64 -34.31 23.66
CA LYS A 283 -15.86 -33.55 22.70
C LYS A 283 -16.73 -32.76 21.72
N LYS A 284 -17.91 -32.29 22.19
CA LYS A 284 -18.72 -31.33 21.45
C LYS A 284 -18.36 -29.92 21.87
N TYR A 285 -18.13 -29.07 20.88
CA TYR A 285 -17.79 -27.66 21.10
C TYR A 285 -19.06 -26.84 21.29
N GLY A 286 -18.96 -25.85 22.15
CA GLY A 286 -19.95 -24.82 22.43
C GLY A 286 -19.22 -23.52 22.85
N ILE A 287 -19.98 -22.48 23.08
CA ILE A 287 -19.43 -21.19 23.55
C ILE A 287 -19.98 -20.92 24.95
N ILE A 288 -19.11 -20.52 25.85
CA ILE A 288 -19.45 -20.05 27.19
C ILE A 288 -18.93 -18.63 27.38
N ASN A 289 -19.49 -17.89 28.32
CA ASN A 289 -18.97 -16.62 28.73
C ASN A 289 -18.08 -16.74 30.00
N LEU A 290 -17.50 -15.62 30.44
CA LEU A 290 -16.61 -15.59 31.60
C LEU A 290 -17.25 -16.07 32.91
N VAL A 291 -18.56 -15.97 33.07
CA VAL A 291 -19.28 -16.49 34.26
C VAL A 291 -19.79 -17.93 34.06
N ASP A 292 -19.18 -18.66 33.14
CA ASP A 292 -19.47 -20.08 32.87
C ASP A 292 -20.90 -20.37 32.38
N LYS A 293 -21.60 -19.35 31.85
CA LYS A 293 -22.90 -19.49 31.24
C LYS A 293 -22.75 -19.92 29.79
N VAL A 294 -23.48 -20.97 29.40
CA VAL A 294 -23.54 -21.45 28.01
C VAL A 294 -24.25 -20.37 27.15
N VAL A 295 -23.52 -19.84 26.18
CA VAL A 295 -24.02 -18.89 25.18
C VAL A 295 -24.47 -19.63 23.92
N ILE A 296 -23.63 -20.56 23.46
CA ILE A 296 -23.94 -21.43 22.32
C ILE A 296 -23.85 -22.90 22.79
N PRO A 297 -24.91 -23.73 22.59
CA PRO A 297 -24.97 -25.11 23.08
C PRO A 297 -23.82 -25.98 22.53
N PHE A 298 -23.42 -27.01 23.34
CA PHE A 298 -22.39 -27.98 22.97
C PHE A 298 -22.95 -29.00 21.95
N LYS A 299 -22.84 -28.69 20.67
CA LYS A 299 -23.31 -29.51 19.56
C LYS A 299 -22.37 -29.57 18.36
N PHE A 300 -21.37 -28.72 18.35
CA PHE A 300 -20.47 -28.60 17.20
C PHE A 300 -19.34 -29.64 17.26
N LYS A 301 -18.86 -30.06 16.09
CA LYS A 301 -17.78 -31.05 15.95
C LYS A 301 -16.39 -30.39 15.94
N SER A 302 -16.30 -29.17 15.42
CA SER A 302 -15.09 -28.40 15.36
C SER A 302 -15.37 -26.89 15.38
N PHE A 303 -14.34 -26.13 15.67
CA PHE A 303 -14.33 -24.71 15.50
C PHE A 303 -13.01 -24.31 14.79
N GLU A 304 -13.02 -23.18 14.12
CA GLU A 304 -11.88 -22.60 13.42
C GLU A 304 -11.98 -21.10 13.53
N ARG A 305 -10.85 -20.41 13.69
CA ARG A 305 -10.80 -18.95 13.66
C ARG A 305 -11.02 -18.48 12.22
N LEU A 306 -11.88 -17.50 12.03
CA LEU A 306 -12.14 -16.87 10.72
C LEU A 306 -11.50 -15.49 10.64
N SER A 307 -11.63 -14.69 11.71
CA SER A 307 -10.98 -13.39 11.87
C SER A 307 -10.65 -13.14 13.34
N ASP A 308 -10.15 -11.97 13.69
CA ASP A 308 -9.94 -11.59 15.09
C ASP A 308 -11.24 -11.52 15.90
N ARG A 309 -12.39 -11.41 15.24
CA ARG A 309 -13.70 -11.22 15.85
C ARG A 309 -14.70 -12.32 15.57
N SER A 310 -14.36 -13.30 14.74
CA SER A 310 -15.31 -14.33 14.32
C SER A 310 -14.69 -15.71 14.21
N PHE A 311 -15.54 -16.72 14.38
CA PHE A 311 -15.16 -18.12 14.41
C PHE A 311 -16.20 -18.95 13.65
N VAL A 312 -15.74 -19.97 12.93
CA VAL A 312 -16.60 -20.94 12.26
C VAL A 312 -16.83 -22.12 13.19
N LEU A 313 -18.09 -22.41 13.48
CA LEU A 313 -18.52 -23.57 14.23
C LEU A 313 -19.17 -24.57 13.27
N ARG A 314 -18.70 -25.83 13.24
CA ARG A 314 -19.18 -26.85 12.30
C ARG A 314 -19.94 -27.96 13.00
N THR A 315 -21.10 -28.30 12.48
CA THR A 315 -21.79 -29.56 12.77
C THR A 315 -21.36 -30.65 11.76
N ALA A 316 -22.09 -31.76 11.68
CA ALA A 316 -21.88 -32.76 10.62
C ALA A 316 -22.26 -32.24 9.23
N GLU A 317 -23.20 -31.31 9.15
CA GLU A 317 -23.91 -30.95 7.93
C GLU A 317 -23.77 -29.47 7.59
N LYS A 318 -23.52 -28.62 8.57
CA LYS A 318 -23.57 -27.17 8.43
C LYS A 318 -22.41 -26.47 9.15
N ALA A 319 -22.05 -25.34 8.62
CA ALA A 319 -21.11 -24.37 9.18
C ALA A 319 -21.84 -23.08 9.57
N TYR A 320 -21.45 -22.50 10.70
CA TYR A 320 -22.04 -21.30 11.29
C TYR A 320 -20.93 -20.33 11.64
N ILE A 321 -21.21 -19.04 11.56
CA ILE A 321 -20.32 -18.01 12.04
C ILE A 321 -20.77 -17.56 13.42
N PHE A 322 -19.85 -17.55 14.37
CA PHE A 322 -20.01 -16.91 15.68
C PHE A 322 -19.24 -15.60 15.67
N ASN A 323 -19.94 -14.52 15.99
CA ASN A 323 -19.32 -13.20 16.17
C ASN A 323 -19.03 -13.01 17.67
N ALA A 324 -17.74 -12.91 18.02
CA ALA A 324 -17.29 -12.77 19.40
C ALA A 324 -17.51 -11.35 19.97
N GLU A 325 -17.76 -10.36 19.13
CA GLU A 325 -18.03 -8.98 19.58
C GLU A 325 -19.42 -8.86 20.22
N ASN A 326 -20.43 -9.45 19.60
CA ASN A 326 -21.82 -9.42 20.07
C ASN A 326 -22.29 -10.71 20.76
N GLY A 327 -21.49 -11.78 20.70
CA GLY A 327 -21.81 -13.07 21.33
C GLY A 327 -22.90 -13.88 20.64
N MET A 328 -23.12 -13.66 19.34
CA MET A 328 -24.22 -14.28 18.60
C MET A 328 -23.72 -15.13 17.43
N LEU A 329 -24.51 -16.18 17.11
CA LEU A 329 -24.40 -16.84 15.82
C LEU A 329 -25.05 -15.97 14.76
N VAL A 330 -24.40 -15.87 13.60
CA VAL A 330 -25.03 -15.32 12.39
C VAL A 330 -26.20 -16.26 12.01
N ASP A 331 -27.36 -15.68 11.73
CA ASP A 331 -28.61 -16.44 11.52
C ASP A 331 -28.54 -17.46 10.37
N LYS A 332 -27.64 -17.23 9.41
CA LYS A 332 -27.52 -18.08 8.23
C LYS A 332 -26.53 -19.21 8.44
N ALA A 333 -26.97 -20.43 8.26
CA ALA A 333 -26.13 -21.61 8.22
C ALA A 333 -25.76 -21.95 6.77
N TYR A 334 -24.51 -22.29 6.55
CA TYR A 334 -23.96 -22.66 5.24
C TYR A 334 -23.63 -24.16 5.19
N ASP A 335 -23.53 -24.71 3.98
CA ASP A 335 -23.02 -26.09 3.81
C ASP A 335 -21.51 -26.11 4.10
N THR A 336 -20.78 -25.15 3.58
CA THR A 336 -19.36 -24.95 3.86
C THR A 336 -19.03 -23.48 4.03
N ILE A 337 -17.97 -23.19 4.78
CA ILE A 337 -17.30 -21.88 4.85
C ILE A 337 -15.82 -22.17 4.66
N ASP A 338 -15.20 -21.49 3.69
CA ASP A 338 -13.79 -21.66 3.40
C ASP A 338 -12.93 -20.90 4.43
N THR A 339 -12.13 -21.61 5.19
CA THR A 339 -11.20 -21.07 6.18
C THR A 339 -9.73 -21.21 5.73
N SER A 340 -9.50 -21.65 4.50
CA SER A 340 -8.16 -21.91 3.96
C SER A 340 -7.53 -20.72 3.24
N LYS A 341 -8.27 -19.62 3.10
CA LYS A 341 -7.74 -18.41 2.43
C LYS A 341 -6.57 -17.80 3.22
N PRO A 342 -5.61 -17.16 2.53
CA PRO A 342 -4.53 -16.43 3.20
C PRO A 342 -5.08 -15.39 4.20
N ILE A 343 -4.34 -15.13 5.29
CA ILE A 343 -4.75 -14.23 6.37
C ILE A 343 -5.23 -12.87 5.86
N TYR A 344 -4.51 -12.24 4.95
CA TYR A 344 -4.89 -10.94 4.41
C TYR A 344 -6.23 -10.91 3.65
N MET A 345 -6.70 -12.06 3.16
CA MET A 345 -8.02 -12.22 2.56
C MET A 345 -9.06 -12.59 3.62
N ILE A 346 -8.73 -13.53 4.48
CA ILE A 346 -9.67 -14.07 5.48
C ILE A 346 -10.04 -13.03 6.53
N ASP A 347 -9.19 -12.05 6.80
CA ASP A 347 -9.50 -10.90 7.66
C ASP A 347 -10.54 -9.95 7.05
N LYS A 348 -10.83 -10.05 5.77
CA LYS A 348 -11.80 -9.22 5.06
C LYS A 348 -13.03 -9.99 4.64
N PHE A 349 -12.84 -11.12 4.00
CA PHE A 349 -13.94 -11.93 3.49
C PHE A 349 -13.59 -13.42 3.42
N THR A 350 -14.61 -14.23 3.33
CA THR A 350 -14.48 -15.65 2.95
C THR A 350 -15.58 -16.06 1.99
N VAL A 351 -15.46 -17.26 1.44
CA VAL A 351 -16.47 -17.85 0.55
C VAL A 351 -17.27 -18.91 1.31
N ALA A 352 -18.58 -18.74 1.35
CA ALA A 352 -19.50 -19.71 1.94
C ALA A 352 -20.40 -20.32 0.87
N THR A 353 -20.66 -21.63 0.96
CA THR A 353 -21.53 -22.33 0.01
C THR A 353 -22.85 -22.71 0.68
N LEU A 354 -23.95 -22.49 -0.02
CA LEU A 354 -25.27 -22.96 0.37
C LEU A 354 -26.05 -23.41 -0.87
N GLY A 355 -26.32 -24.71 -0.95
CA GLY A 355 -26.80 -25.37 -2.17
C GLY A 355 -25.76 -25.21 -3.29
N ASN A 356 -26.21 -24.73 -4.44
CA ASN A 356 -25.33 -24.51 -5.60
C ASN A 356 -24.77 -23.06 -5.65
N LYS A 357 -25.04 -22.25 -4.63
CA LYS A 357 -24.61 -20.83 -4.63
C LYS A 357 -23.40 -20.63 -3.74
N LYS A 358 -22.46 -19.86 -4.23
CA LYS A 358 -21.30 -19.35 -3.47
C LYS A 358 -21.58 -17.91 -3.07
N TYR A 359 -21.38 -17.62 -1.81
CA TYR A 359 -21.57 -16.29 -1.21
C TYR A 359 -20.21 -15.78 -0.76
N VAL A 360 -19.86 -14.58 -1.19
CA VAL A 360 -18.75 -13.85 -0.57
C VAL A 360 -19.32 -13.12 0.62
N ILE A 361 -18.80 -13.41 1.79
CA ILE A 361 -19.30 -12.91 3.07
C ILE A 361 -18.19 -12.20 3.83
N ASP A 362 -18.53 -11.14 4.56
CA ASP A 362 -17.60 -10.48 5.45
C ASP A 362 -17.17 -11.45 6.57
N SER A 363 -15.88 -11.56 6.80
CA SER A 363 -15.34 -12.49 7.78
C SER A 363 -15.60 -12.08 9.22
N ASN A 364 -15.87 -10.79 9.50
CA ASN A 364 -16.05 -10.31 10.87
C ASN A 364 -17.47 -10.51 11.40
N ASP A 365 -18.48 -10.31 10.56
CA ASP A 365 -19.89 -10.37 10.99
C ASP A 365 -20.76 -11.32 10.15
N GLY A 366 -20.21 -11.89 9.07
CA GLY A 366 -20.90 -12.87 8.23
C GLY A 366 -21.96 -12.28 7.30
N HIS A 367 -22.05 -10.94 7.15
CA HIS A 367 -22.98 -10.39 6.17
C HIS A 367 -22.55 -10.73 4.75
N ILE A 368 -23.54 -10.87 3.85
CA ILE A 368 -23.28 -11.20 2.45
C ILE A 368 -22.81 -9.93 1.75
N ILE A 369 -21.58 -9.94 1.23
CA ILE A 369 -21.04 -8.87 0.39
C ILE A 369 -21.66 -8.96 -1.00
N PHE A 370 -21.57 -10.14 -1.64
CA PHE A 370 -22.25 -10.44 -2.91
C PHE A 370 -22.37 -11.96 -3.14
N ILE A 371 -23.14 -12.34 -4.16
CA ILE A 371 -23.21 -13.72 -4.63
C ILE A 371 -22.23 -13.89 -5.77
N LEU A 372 -21.31 -14.87 -5.66
CA LEU A 372 -20.35 -15.16 -6.69
C LEU A 372 -21.07 -15.71 -7.93
N PRO A 373 -20.80 -15.17 -9.14
CA PRO A 373 -21.38 -15.71 -10.36
C PRO A 373 -21.08 -17.21 -10.54
N GLU A 374 -22.03 -17.98 -11.08
CA GLU A 374 -21.91 -19.43 -11.24
C GLU A 374 -20.73 -19.85 -12.14
N THR A 375 -20.31 -18.97 -13.02
CA THR A 375 -19.15 -19.16 -13.92
C THR A 375 -17.81 -19.02 -13.22
N ILE A 376 -17.80 -18.59 -11.96
CA ILE A 376 -16.59 -18.35 -11.18
C ILE A 376 -16.36 -19.51 -10.20
N ASP A 377 -15.19 -20.10 -10.27
CA ASP A 377 -14.82 -21.22 -9.40
C ASP A 377 -14.31 -20.73 -8.06
N ASP A 378 -13.45 -19.72 -8.04
CA ASP A 378 -12.79 -19.24 -6.80
C ASP A 378 -12.37 -17.77 -6.89
N ILE A 379 -12.00 -17.21 -5.73
CA ILE A 379 -11.33 -15.92 -5.56
C ILE A 379 -9.91 -16.21 -5.12
N THR A 380 -8.94 -15.74 -5.91
CA THR A 380 -7.51 -16.05 -5.72
C THR A 380 -6.69 -14.92 -5.14
N ALA A 381 -7.15 -13.67 -5.25
CA ALA A 381 -6.55 -12.50 -4.61
C ALA A 381 -7.59 -11.40 -4.35
N TYR A 382 -7.26 -10.49 -3.45
CA TYR A 382 -8.10 -9.36 -3.08
C TYR A 382 -7.25 -8.12 -2.83
N TYR A 383 -7.74 -6.98 -3.32
CA TYR A 383 -7.13 -5.69 -3.08
C TYR A 383 -8.15 -4.54 -3.24
N ASN A 384 -8.30 -3.71 -2.21
CA ASN A 384 -9.14 -2.49 -2.26
C ASN A 384 -10.50 -2.69 -2.95
N ASP A 385 -11.28 -3.66 -2.48
CA ASP A 385 -12.60 -3.99 -3.04
C ASP A 385 -12.60 -4.59 -4.47
N LEU A 386 -11.42 -4.99 -4.96
CA LEU A 386 -11.25 -5.78 -6.17
C LEU A 386 -10.92 -7.23 -5.82
N TYR A 387 -11.57 -8.14 -6.50
CA TYR A 387 -11.38 -9.58 -6.33
C TYR A 387 -10.85 -10.18 -7.63
N VAL A 388 -9.69 -10.79 -7.58
CA VAL A 388 -9.20 -11.62 -8.68
C VAL A 388 -9.94 -12.94 -8.61
N VAL A 389 -10.64 -13.28 -9.68
CA VAL A 389 -11.47 -14.47 -9.77
C VAL A 389 -10.93 -15.44 -10.78
N GLN A 390 -11.17 -16.72 -10.54
CA GLN A 390 -10.76 -17.82 -11.40
C GLN A 390 -11.98 -18.55 -11.97
N SER A 391 -11.92 -18.90 -13.25
CA SER A 391 -12.84 -19.78 -13.94
C SER A 391 -12.03 -20.79 -14.75
N GLY A 392 -12.04 -22.05 -14.38
CA GLY A 392 -11.17 -23.06 -14.95
C GLY A 392 -9.69 -22.72 -14.76
N LYS A 393 -9.03 -22.39 -15.85
CA LYS A 393 -7.59 -22.01 -15.85
C LYS A 393 -7.37 -20.53 -16.12
N THR A 394 -8.43 -19.75 -16.26
CA THR A 394 -8.35 -18.33 -16.61
C THR A 394 -8.81 -17.46 -15.45
N TYR A 395 -8.35 -16.21 -15.45
CA TYR A 395 -8.54 -15.24 -14.39
C TYR A 395 -9.20 -13.98 -14.92
N GLY A 396 -9.96 -13.32 -14.05
CA GLY A 396 -10.65 -12.07 -14.31
C GLY A 396 -10.76 -11.22 -13.04
N LEU A 397 -11.58 -10.16 -13.11
CA LEU A 397 -11.78 -9.22 -11.99
C LEU A 397 -13.26 -9.01 -11.71
N ILE A 398 -13.60 -8.96 -10.42
CA ILE A 398 -14.92 -8.59 -9.91
C ILE A 398 -14.75 -7.45 -8.89
N ASN A 399 -15.67 -6.49 -8.87
CA ASN A 399 -15.69 -5.45 -7.83
C ASN A 399 -16.47 -5.90 -6.58
N ARG A 400 -16.46 -5.07 -5.53
CA ARG A 400 -17.17 -5.31 -4.25
C ARG A 400 -18.69 -5.56 -4.38
N TYR A 401 -19.29 -5.22 -5.50
CA TYR A 401 -20.72 -5.45 -5.74
C TYR A 401 -21.00 -6.75 -6.51
N GLY A 402 -19.97 -7.55 -6.79
CA GLY A 402 -20.09 -8.77 -7.58
C GLY A 402 -20.20 -8.53 -9.10
N LYS A 403 -19.96 -7.30 -9.57
CA LYS A 403 -19.95 -6.98 -10.99
C LYS A 403 -18.61 -7.40 -11.61
N ILE A 404 -18.68 -8.21 -12.67
CA ILE A 404 -17.50 -8.55 -13.47
C ILE A 404 -17.00 -7.30 -14.18
N LEU A 405 -15.77 -6.90 -13.90
CA LEU A 405 -15.06 -5.81 -14.55
C LEU A 405 -14.24 -6.31 -15.73
N VAL A 406 -13.61 -7.47 -15.57
CA VAL A 406 -12.82 -8.16 -16.58
C VAL A 406 -13.26 -9.61 -16.58
N ASN A 407 -13.70 -10.13 -17.73
CA ASN A 407 -14.06 -11.54 -17.89
C ASN A 407 -12.85 -12.43 -17.58
N PRO A 408 -13.07 -13.66 -17.04
CA PRO A 408 -11.97 -14.59 -16.81
C PRO A 408 -11.49 -15.23 -18.14
N GLU A 409 -10.68 -14.49 -18.87
CA GLU A 409 -10.11 -14.84 -20.18
C GLU A 409 -8.58 -14.79 -20.19
N PHE A 410 -7.96 -14.39 -19.09
CA PHE A 410 -6.52 -14.14 -18.97
C PHE A 410 -5.80 -15.28 -18.25
N ASP A 411 -4.57 -15.57 -18.67
CA ASP A 411 -3.75 -16.63 -18.07
C ASP A 411 -3.34 -16.30 -16.64
N LYS A 412 -3.24 -15.00 -16.32
CA LYS A 412 -2.91 -14.49 -14.99
C LYS A 412 -3.39 -13.06 -14.83
N VAL A 413 -3.74 -12.70 -13.61
CA VAL A 413 -4.03 -11.34 -13.18
C VAL A 413 -3.11 -11.00 -12.01
N THR A 414 -2.33 -9.96 -12.15
CA THR A 414 -1.44 -9.45 -11.09
C THR A 414 -1.89 -8.06 -10.71
N ILE A 415 -2.20 -7.88 -9.43
CA ILE A 415 -2.42 -6.56 -8.86
C ILE A 415 -1.06 -6.04 -8.44
N ASP A 416 -0.53 -5.09 -9.23
CA ASP A 416 0.80 -4.54 -9.02
C ASP A 416 0.77 -3.54 -7.87
N GLU A 417 1.28 -3.96 -6.70
CA GLU A 417 1.40 -3.09 -5.53
C GLU A 417 2.78 -3.16 -4.86
N PRO A 418 3.43 -2.01 -4.66
CA PRO A 418 4.70 -1.98 -3.93
C PRO A 418 4.56 -2.27 -2.43
N ILE A 419 3.40 -1.98 -1.82
CA ILE A 419 3.18 -2.17 -0.37
C ILE A 419 2.91 -3.64 -0.04
N PHE A 420 2.19 -4.36 -0.88
CA PHE A 420 1.87 -5.76 -0.66
C PHE A 420 3.13 -6.62 -0.62
N ASN A 421 4.04 -6.40 -1.55
CA ASN A 421 5.32 -7.11 -1.57
C ASN A 421 6.20 -6.78 -0.35
N ASN A 422 6.17 -5.55 0.15
CA ASN A 422 6.90 -5.16 1.37
C ASN A 422 6.25 -5.73 2.64
N TYR A 423 4.91 -5.76 2.71
CA TYR A 423 4.19 -6.35 3.83
C TYR A 423 4.33 -7.88 3.87
N MET A 424 4.23 -8.55 2.73
CA MET A 424 4.45 -9.99 2.63
C MET A 424 5.92 -10.37 2.90
N LYS A 425 6.86 -9.54 2.48
CA LYS A 425 8.28 -9.69 2.82
C LYS A 425 8.51 -9.49 4.32
N TYR A 426 7.88 -8.46 4.92
CA TYR A 426 7.94 -8.23 6.36
C TYR A 426 7.36 -9.42 7.14
N LEU A 427 6.21 -9.96 6.75
CA LEU A 427 5.63 -11.15 7.39
C LEU A 427 6.53 -12.38 7.21
N SER A 428 7.09 -12.62 6.02
CA SER A 428 7.99 -13.76 5.79
C SER A 428 9.33 -13.66 6.53
N GLU A 429 9.75 -12.46 6.94
CA GLU A 429 10.98 -12.21 7.70
C GLU A 429 10.75 -12.23 9.24
N HIS A 430 9.48 -12.24 9.70
CA HIS A 430 9.12 -12.14 11.13
C HIS A 430 8.20 -13.28 11.60
N ASP A 431 7.99 -14.30 10.77
CA ASP A 431 7.24 -15.53 11.11
C ASP A 431 8.12 -16.67 11.68
N ASP A 432 9.23 -16.30 12.37
CA ASP A 432 10.07 -17.24 13.14
C ASP A 432 9.79 -17.20 14.65
#